data_d0464297f13e408aacd1b0096a7289e6
#
_entry.id   d0464297f13e408aacd1b0096a7289e6
#
_cell.length_a   1.000
_cell.length_b   1.000
_cell.length_c   1.000
_cell.angle_alpha   90.00
_cell.angle_beta   90.00
_cell.angle_gamma   90.00
#
_symmetry.space_group_name_H-M   'P 1'
#
loop_
_entity.id
_entity.type
_entity.pdbx_description
1 polymer ?
#
loop_
_entity_poly.entity_id
_entity_poly.type
_entity_poly.pdbx_seq_one_letter_code
_entity_poly.pdbx_strand_id
1 'polypeptide(L)'
;VAGRPALSEFIEGLHRTVPGIHHVMTNFVIDVDGDRARGKCELNEFMLRPEAIYNNLHGWYEDDYLRVDGRWYIEVRRVHLSDDSLAVATSGRVGEYFKDFFEMCGAYVKT
;
A
#
# COMPACT_ATOMS: atom_id res chain seq x y z
N VAL A 1 7.75 -1.16 7.84
CA VAL A 1 8.73 -0.19 7.35
C VAL A 1 8.67 1.04 8.23
N ALA A 2 9.77 1.48 8.77
CA ALA A 2 9.81 2.61 9.69
C ALA A 2 10.76 3.71 9.19
N GLY A 3 10.26 4.96 9.23
CA GLY A 3 10.99 6.15 8.86
C GLY A 3 11.00 6.44 7.35
N ARG A 4 11.20 7.71 7.01
CA ARG A 4 11.17 8.19 5.62
C ARG A 4 12.19 7.53 4.70
N PRO A 5 13.47 7.38 5.10
CA PRO A 5 14.46 6.75 4.22
C PRO A 5 14.09 5.32 3.86
N ALA A 6 13.68 4.51 4.83
CA ALA A 6 13.28 3.12 4.59
C ALA A 6 11.98 3.04 3.77
N LEU A 7 11.03 3.95 4.00
CA LEU A 7 9.80 4.01 3.21
C LEU A 7 10.09 4.40 1.76
N SER A 8 10.95 5.38 1.51
CA SER A 8 11.33 5.77 0.15
C SER A 8 12.00 4.61 -0.59
N GLU A 9 12.92 3.92 0.04
CA GLU A 9 13.57 2.74 -0.52
C GLU A 9 12.57 1.63 -0.85
N PHE A 10 11.63 1.37 0.06
CA PHE A 10 10.57 0.38 -0.15
C PHE A 10 9.69 0.74 -1.35
N ILE A 11 9.26 2.00 -1.47
CA ILE A 11 8.42 2.46 -2.58
C ILE A 11 9.17 2.42 -3.91
N GLU A 12 10.44 2.82 -3.94
CA GLU A 12 11.29 2.68 -5.12
C GLU A 12 11.43 1.22 -5.53
N GLY A 13 11.62 0.33 -4.57
CA GLY A 13 11.64 -1.12 -4.79
C GLY A 13 10.33 -1.66 -5.35
N LEU A 14 9.19 -1.19 -4.85
CA LEU A 14 7.87 -1.53 -5.38
C LEU A 14 7.74 -1.14 -6.85
N HIS A 15 8.08 0.10 -7.20
CA HIS A 15 8.00 0.57 -8.59
C HIS A 15 8.97 -0.15 -9.53
N ARG A 16 10.11 -0.58 -9.01
CA ARG A 16 11.09 -1.34 -9.80
C ARG A 16 10.65 -2.77 -10.04
N THR A 17 10.06 -3.41 -9.03
CA THR A 17 9.70 -4.84 -9.08
C THR A 17 8.32 -5.10 -9.69
N VAL A 18 7.40 -4.15 -9.56
CA VAL A 18 6.04 -4.27 -10.11
C VAL A 18 5.66 -2.99 -10.87
N PRO A 19 6.14 -2.84 -12.10
CA PRO A 19 5.81 -1.66 -12.91
C PRO A 19 4.33 -1.64 -13.31
N GLY A 20 3.78 -0.43 -13.44
CA GLY A 20 2.39 -0.22 -13.85
C GLY A 20 1.38 -0.28 -12.72
N ILE A 21 1.82 -0.21 -11.48
CA ILE A 21 0.92 -0.19 -10.32
C ILE A 21 0.23 1.17 -10.18
N HIS A 22 -1.08 1.12 -9.92
CA HIS A 22 -1.91 2.27 -9.58
C HIS A 22 -2.76 1.95 -8.35
N HIS A 23 -2.73 2.84 -7.37
CA HIS A 23 -3.59 2.77 -6.20
C HIS A 23 -4.75 3.74 -6.37
N VAL A 24 -5.95 3.25 -6.13
CA VAL A 24 -7.18 4.07 -6.06
C VAL A 24 -7.75 3.94 -4.66
N MET A 25 -7.77 5.05 -3.93
CA MET A 25 -8.30 5.11 -2.58
C MET A 25 -9.64 5.83 -2.59
N THR A 26 -10.63 5.25 -1.92
CA THR A 26 -12.01 5.73 -1.87
C THR A 26 -12.60 5.57 -0.48
N ASN A 27 -13.80 6.14 -0.30
CA ASN A 27 -14.60 5.98 0.93
C ASN A 27 -13.83 6.37 2.20
N PHE A 28 -13.30 7.60 2.19
CA PHE A 28 -12.57 8.14 3.34
C PHE A 28 -13.52 8.45 4.49
N VAL A 29 -13.13 8.02 5.69
CA VAL A 29 -13.72 8.45 6.96
C VAL A 29 -12.58 8.95 7.84
N ILE A 30 -12.62 10.21 8.22
CA ILE A 30 -11.54 10.84 9.00
C ILE A 30 -12.14 11.55 10.21
N ASP A 31 -11.64 11.23 11.40
CA ASP A 31 -12.00 11.87 12.66
C ASP A 31 -10.82 12.71 13.15
N VAL A 32 -11.05 14.00 13.30
CA VAL A 32 -10.03 14.98 13.72
C VAL A 32 -10.23 15.34 15.19
N ASP A 33 -9.13 15.30 15.95
CA ASP A 33 -9.06 15.75 17.33
C ASP A 33 -7.78 16.60 17.52
N GLY A 34 -7.94 17.91 17.41
CA GLY A 34 -6.82 18.86 17.51
C GLY A 34 -5.78 18.64 16.41
N ASP A 35 -4.55 18.38 16.81
CA ASP A 35 -3.42 18.13 15.91
C ASP A 35 -3.25 16.64 15.55
N ARG A 36 -4.18 15.82 15.97
CA ARG A 36 -4.23 14.39 15.62
C ARG A 36 -5.51 14.05 14.90
N ALA A 37 -5.44 13.04 14.06
CA ALA A 37 -6.62 12.47 13.41
C ALA A 37 -6.42 10.97 13.19
N ARG A 38 -7.53 10.28 13.03
CA ARG A 38 -7.56 8.88 12.58
C ARG A 38 -8.41 8.80 11.33
N GLY A 39 -7.97 8.00 10.38
CA GLY A 39 -8.70 7.80 9.15
C GLY A 39 -8.71 6.36 8.70
N LYS A 40 -9.69 6.07 7.87
CA LYS A 40 -9.83 4.80 7.17
C LYS A 40 -10.26 5.09 5.74
N CYS A 41 -9.70 4.35 4.79
CA CYS A 41 -10.16 4.37 3.41
C CYS A 41 -10.03 3.00 2.76
N GLU A 42 -10.80 2.77 1.71
CA GLU A 42 -10.66 1.57 0.88
C GLU A 42 -9.51 1.75 -0.11
N LEU A 43 -8.81 0.67 -0.37
CA LEU A 43 -7.73 0.57 -1.34
C LEU A 43 -8.08 -0.44 -2.42
N ASN A 44 -7.98 -0.01 -3.68
CA ASN A 44 -7.92 -0.90 -4.83
C ASN A 44 -6.61 -0.67 -5.56
N GLU A 45 -5.89 -1.74 -5.84
CA GLU A 45 -4.66 -1.69 -6.61
C GLU A 45 -4.88 -2.31 -7.97
N PHE A 46 -4.47 -1.59 -9.01
CA PHE A 46 -4.51 -2.04 -10.39
C PHE A 46 -3.10 -2.12 -10.95
N MET A 47 -2.86 -3.12 -11.77
CA MET A 47 -1.62 -3.25 -12.53
C MET A 47 -1.94 -3.06 -14.01
N LEU A 48 -1.38 -2.02 -14.61
CA LEU A 48 -1.54 -1.73 -16.03
C LEU A 48 -0.43 -2.43 -16.81
N ARG A 49 -0.82 -3.36 -17.68
CA ARG A 49 0.10 -4.08 -18.55
C ARG A 49 -0.37 -3.94 -20.00
N PRO A 50 0.50 -4.14 -20.99
CA PRO A 50 0.11 -4.06 -22.40
C PRO A 50 -1.02 -5.01 -22.79
N GLU A 51 -1.09 -6.19 -22.16
CA GLU A 51 -2.08 -7.22 -22.45
C GLU A 51 -3.39 -7.04 -21.69
N ALA A 52 -3.38 -6.40 -20.51
CA ALA A 52 -4.55 -6.30 -19.67
C ALA A 52 -4.38 -5.30 -18.53
N ILE A 53 -5.50 -4.91 -17.92
CA ILE A 53 -5.56 -4.25 -16.62
C ILE A 53 -5.95 -5.30 -15.59
N TYR A 54 -5.10 -5.50 -14.60
CA TYR A 54 -5.36 -6.45 -13.52
C TYR A 54 -5.79 -5.68 -12.27
N ASN A 55 -6.93 -6.06 -11.67
CA ASN A 55 -7.30 -5.63 -10.33
C ASN A 55 -6.72 -6.67 -9.36
N ASN A 56 -5.58 -6.36 -8.76
CA ASN A 56 -4.76 -7.37 -8.09
C ASN A 56 -4.78 -7.32 -6.58
N LEU A 57 -5.15 -6.20 -5.97
CA LEU A 57 -5.30 -6.08 -4.52
C LEU A 57 -6.54 -5.28 -4.17
N HIS A 58 -7.20 -5.72 -3.11
CA HIS A 58 -8.31 -5.02 -2.48
C HIS A 58 -8.16 -5.08 -0.96
N GLY A 59 -8.37 -3.95 -0.31
CA GLY A 59 -8.26 -3.88 1.14
C GLY A 59 -8.56 -2.48 1.64
N TRP A 60 -7.94 -2.10 2.72
CA TRP A 60 -8.12 -0.77 3.30
C TRP A 60 -6.88 -0.32 4.07
N TYR A 61 -6.75 0.99 4.21
CA TYR A 61 -5.79 1.63 5.11
C TYR A 61 -6.48 2.10 6.39
N GLU A 62 -5.78 1.94 7.49
CA GLU A 62 -6.07 2.64 8.74
C GLU A 62 -4.87 3.51 9.08
N ASP A 63 -5.12 4.81 9.15
CA ASP A 63 -4.07 5.81 9.29
C ASP A 63 -4.20 6.59 10.60
N ASP A 64 -3.07 6.84 11.23
CA ASP A 64 -2.93 7.85 12.26
C ASP A 64 -2.22 9.05 11.64
N TYR A 65 -2.80 10.24 11.79
CA TYR A 65 -2.28 11.49 11.25
C TYR A 65 -1.81 12.40 12.36
N LEU A 66 -0.81 13.21 12.06
CA LEU A 66 -0.29 14.24 12.94
C LEU A 66 -0.16 15.55 12.17
N ARG A 67 -0.65 16.65 12.76
CA ARG A 67 -0.43 17.99 12.23
C ARG A 67 0.76 18.65 12.92
N VAL A 68 1.71 19.09 12.11
CA VAL A 68 2.91 19.80 12.56
C VAL A 68 3.07 21.05 11.69
N ASP A 69 3.15 22.23 12.34
CA ASP A 69 3.28 23.51 11.64
C ASP A 69 2.22 23.73 10.54
N GLY A 70 0.98 23.35 10.84
CA GLY A 70 -0.16 23.51 9.94
C GLY A 70 -0.26 22.49 8.80
N ARG A 71 0.65 21.51 8.73
CA ARG A 71 0.62 20.45 7.73
C ARG A 71 0.32 19.11 8.34
N TRP A 72 -0.54 18.33 7.67
CA TRP A 72 -0.86 16.98 8.07
C TRP A 72 0.13 15.98 7.47
N TYR A 73 0.55 15.04 8.31
CA TYR A 73 1.43 13.93 7.94
C TYR A 73 0.79 12.62 8.36
N ILE A 74 1.05 11.56 7.60
CA ILE A 74 0.75 10.20 8.04
C ILE A 74 1.85 9.80 9.02
N GLU A 75 1.47 9.56 10.27
CA GLU A 75 2.39 9.07 11.30
C GLU A 75 2.52 7.56 11.24
N VAL A 76 1.40 6.87 11.11
CA VAL A 76 1.33 5.41 11.00
C VAL A 76 0.30 5.05 9.94
N ARG A 77 0.67 4.14 9.06
CA ARG A 77 -0.26 3.52 8.11
C ARG A 77 -0.29 2.02 8.32
N ARG A 78 -1.48 1.48 8.52
CA ARG A 78 -1.72 0.04 8.59
C ARG A 78 -2.45 -0.38 7.33
N VAL A 79 -1.91 -1.40 6.67
CA VAL A 79 -2.50 -1.95 5.44
C VAL A 79 -3.20 -3.25 5.79
N HIS A 80 -4.49 -3.31 5.48
CA HIS A 80 -5.29 -4.51 5.62
C HIS A 80 -5.68 -5.01 4.24
N LEU A 81 -5.41 -6.26 3.94
CA LEU A 81 -5.79 -6.88 2.69
C LEU A 81 -7.01 -7.77 2.90
N SER A 82 -7.93 -7.78 1.93
CA SER A 82 -9.02 -8.75 1.93
C SER A 82 -8.47 -10.17 1.79
N ASP A 83 -9.18 -11.17 2.29
CA ASP A 83 -8.72 -12.56 2.32
C ASP A 83 -8.34 -13.10 0.92
N ASP A 84 -9.08 -12.68 -0.10
CA ASP A 84 -8.84 -13.13 -1.48
C ASP A 84 -7.66 -12.43 -2.16
N SER A 85 -7.25 -11.26 -1.69
CA SER A 85 -6.23 -10.45 -2.35
C SER A 85 -4.87 -11.13 -2.38
N LEU A 86 -4.47 -11.76 -1.30
CA LEU A 86 -3.18 -12.46 -1.24
C LEU A 86 -3.17 -13.68 -2.18
N ALA A 87 -4.28 -14.40 -2.27
CA ALA A 87 -4.42 -15.53 -3.18
C ALA A 87 -4.29 -15.07 -4.65
N VAL A 88 -4.95 -13.96 -5.02
CA VAL A 88 -4.83 -13.37 -6.36
C VAL A 88 -3.40 -12.91 -6.63
N ALA A 89 -2.80 -12.19 -5.70
CA ALA A 89 -1.45 -11.63 -5.85
C ALA A 89 -0.35 -12.70 -5.92
N THR A 90 -0.63 -13.92 -5.50
CA THR A 90 0.35 -15.03 -5.50
C THR A 90 0.06 -16.09 -6.57
N SER A 91 -0.95 -15.91 -7.41
CA SER A 91 -1.37 -16.90 -8.40
C SER A 91 -1.31 -16.39 -9.85
N GLY A 92 -1.13 -17.32 -10.79
CA GLY A 92 -1.18 -17.05 -12.23
C GLY A 92 -0.21 -15.96 -12.68
N ARG A 93 -0.63 -15.19 -13.67
CA ARG A 93 0.16 -14.10 -14.26
C ARG A 93 0.45 -12.97 -13.25
N VAL A 94 -0.51 -12.65 -12.40
CA VAL A 94 -0.33 -11.66 -11.34
C VAL A 94 0.76 -12.13 -10.37
N GLY A 95 0.73 -13.38 -9.95
CA GLY A 95 1.77 -13.95 -9.08
C GLY A 95 3.17 -13.90 -9.69
N GLU A 96 3.29 -14.11 -11.00
CA GLU A 96 4.58 -13.97 -11.72
C GLU A 96 5.12 -12.54 -11.63
N TYR A 97 4.25 -11.53 -11.79
CA TYR A 97 4.64 -10.11 -11.69
C TYR A 97 5.03 -9.70 -10.28
N PHE A 98 4.45 -10.31 -9.24
CA PHE A 98 4.72 -9.98 -7.84
C PHE A 98 5.85 -10.78 -7.21
N LYS A 99 6.40 -11.76 -7.89
CA LYS A 99 7.44 -12.65 -7.33
C LYS A 99 8.61 -11.86 -6.73
N ASP A 100 9.21 -10.98 -7.51
CA ASP A 100 10.37 -10.19 -7.09
C ASP A 100 10.01 -9.22 -5.96
N PHE A 101 8.78 -8.69 -5.98
CA PHE A 101 8.29 -7.84 -4.92
C PHE A 101 8.18 -8.58 -3.59
N PHE A 102 7.63 -9.79 -3.59
CA PHE A 102 7.54 -10.59 -2.36
C PHE A 102 8.92 -11.00 -1.83
N GLU A 103 9.86 -11.29 -2.70
CA GLU A 103 11.25 -11.54 -2.31
C GLU A 103 11.86 -10.29 -1.65
N MET A 104 11.65 -9.12 -2.23
CA MET A 104 12.09 -7.85 -1.64
C MET A 104 11.43 -7.60 -0.27
N CYS A 105 10.12 -7.84 -0.14
CA CYS A 105 9.39 -7.67 1.11
C CYS A 105 9.98 -8.50 2.25
N GLY A 106 10.58 -9.63 1.98
CA GLY A 106 11.26 -10.44 2.98
C GLY A 106 12.33 -9.70 3.76
N ALA A 107 12.95 -8.69 3.17
CA ALA A 107 13.94 -7.85 3.85
C ALA A 107 13.33 -6.91 4.90
N TYR A 108 12.02 -6.70 4.85
CA TYR A 108 11.29 -5.79 5.75
C TYR A 108 10.43 -6.53 6.78
N VAL A 109 10.39 -7.85 6.71
CA VAL A 109 9.66 -8.66 7.70
C VAL A 109 10.44 -8.68 9.00
N LYS A 110 9.80 -8.25 10.08
CA LYS A 110 10.37 -8.37 11.43
C LYS A 110 10.13 -9.79 11.93
N THR A 111 11.20 -10.50 12.15
CA THR A 111 11.16 -11.81 12.79
C THR A 111 11.17 -11.68 14.30
#